data_f8dd4495d7c3170e8b15ce2fe42d18ea
#
_entry.id   f8dd4495d7c3170e8b15ce2fe42d18ea
#
_cell.length_a   1.000
_cell.length_b   1.000
_cell.length_c   1.000
_cell.angle_alpha   90.00
_cell.angle_beta   90.00
_cell.angle_gamma   90.00
#
_symmetry.space_group_name_H-M   'P 1'
#
loop_
_entity.id
_entity.type
_entity.pdbx_description
1 polymer ?
#
loop_
_entity_poly.entity_id
_entity_poly.type
_entity_poly.pdbx_seq_one_letter_code
_entity_poly.pdbx_strand_id
1 'polypeptide(L)'
;MADPAQYCMEMIGVCLTMAEWASCWQAIGVIAMVVFGTVGLYKIYQELRRLDEQRLKDLQDKEVSARLKRTEFFLAQHRRLFDDKDLYEVLCLVDADDIRLANEDMWDKKRKLMAFFEEIALLVRSNQIDSKVAYYMFGYYSYCAMYGENFKEGINVCQEYWGLFFEFATAAKKYNDSVVGMPPAIAH
;
A
#
# COMPACT_ATOMS: atom_id res chain seq x y z
N MET A 1 -35.33 51.66 61.27
CA MET A 1 -34.73 50.80 60.23
C MET A 1 -33.28 51.28 60.08
N ALA A 2 -32.29 50.45 60.40
CA ALA A 2 -30.89 50.83 60.25
C ALA A 2 -30.56 50.73 58.76
N ASP A 3 -29.93 51.79 58.21
CA ASP A 3 -29.42 51.78 56.86
C ASP A 3 -28.40 50.67 56.69
N PRO A 4 -28.46 49.85 55.62
CA PRO A 4 -27.48 48.80 55.40
C PRO A 4 -26.10 49.43 55.15
N ALA A 5 -25.10 48.90 55.87
CA ALA A 5 -23.73 49.38 55.74
C ALA A 5 -23.25 49.27 54.28
N GLN A 6 -22.90 50.38 53.66
CA GLN A 6 -22.34 50.45 52.31
C GLN A 6 -20.82 50.37 52.35
N TYR A 7 -20.25 49.56 51.50
CA TYR A 7 -18.79 49.42 51.33
C TYR A 7 -18.39 50.10 50.01
N CYS A 8 -17.58 51.14 50.11
CA CYS A 8 -17.11 51.90 48.94
C CYS A 8 -15.71 51.43 48.54
N MET A 9 -15.54 51.13 47.24
CA MET A 9 -14.24 50.85 46.64
C MET A 9 -13.67 52.12 46.03
N GLU A 10 -12.68 52.73 46.70
CA GLU A 10 -12.12 54.06 46.36
C GLU A 10 -11.57 54.13 44.92
N MET A 11 -11.07 53.00 44.37
CA MET A 11 -10.51 52.94 43.00
C MET A 11 -11.55 53.07 41.90
N ILE A 12 -12.82 52.74 42.14
CA ILE A 12 -13.87 52.71 41.09
C ILE A 12 -15.03 53.67 41.46
N GLY A 13 -15.02 54.25 42.64
CA GLY A 13 -16.05 55.22 43.12
C GLY A 13 -17.44 54.59 43.30
N VAL A 14 -17.55 53.26 43.44
CA VAL A 14 -18.81 52.55 43.55
C VAL A 14 -18.99 52.09 45.00
N CYS A 15 -20.13 52.48 45.62
CA CYS A 15 -20.52 52.04 46.98
C CYS A 15 -21.65 51.03 46.84
N LEU A 16 -21.47 49.81 47.33
CA LEU A 16 -22.42 48.70 47.26
C LEU A 16 -22.69 48.09 48.63
N THR A 17 -23.85 47.56 48.82
CA THR A 17 -24.17 46.72 49.98
C THR A 17 -23.49 45.35 49.87
N MET A 18 -23.31 44.62 50.95
CA MET A 18 -22.72 43.26 50.94
C MET A 18 -23.45 42.31 50.00
N ALA A 19 -24.77 42.42 49.87
CA ALA A 19 -25.56 41.58 48.99
C ALA A 19 -25.29 41.89 47.49
N GLU A 20 -25.13 43.14 47.16
CA GLU A 20 -24.79 43.60 45.78
C GLU A 20 -23.35 43.21 45.42
N TRP A 21 -22.40 43.28 46.33
CA TRP A 21 -21.04 42.79 46.14
C TRP A 21 -21.02 41.27 45.85
N ALA A 22 -21.78 40.50 46.65
CA ALA A 22 -21.86 39.04 46.42
C ALA A 22 -22.42 38.72 45.03
N SER A 23 -23.47 39.43 44.61
CA SER A 23 -24.06 39.30 43.27
C SER A 23 -23.11 39.68 42.14
N CYS A 24 -22.32 40.75 42.34
CA CYS A 24 -21.30 41.18 41.38
C CYS A 24 -20.21 40.12 41.19
N TRP A 25 -19.70 39.55 42.29
CA TRP A 25 -18.70 38.47 42.23
C TRP A 25 -19.24 37.18 41.59
N GLN A 26 -20.52 36.85 41.83
CA GLN A 26 -21.17 35.73 41.14
C GLN A 26 -21.27 35.96 39.66
N ALA A 27 -21.67 37.15 39.21
CA ALA A 27 -21.75 37.52 37.80
C ALA A 27 -20.39 37.46 37.12
N ILE A 28 -19.33 37.99 37.75
CA ILE A 28 -17.95 37.89 37.25
C ILE A 28 -17.52 36.46 37.14
N GLY A 29 -17.79 35.60 38.17
CA GLY A 29 -17.48 34.20 38.16
C GLY A 29 -18.13 33.46 36.96
N VAL A 30 -19.41 33.71 36.70
CA VAL A 30 -20.14 33.12 35.55
C VAL A 30 -19.52 33.56 34.23
N ILE A 31 -19.24 34.85 34.08
CA ILE A 31 -18.62 35.38 32.84
C ILE A 31 -17.23 34.71 32.63
N ALA A 32 -16.43 34.64 33.68
CA ALA A 32 -15.13 34.01 33.62
C ALA A 32 -15.24 32.51 33.19
N MET A 33 -16.17 31.76 33.75
CA MET A 33 -16.42 30.36 33.34
C MET A 33 -16.79 30.22 31.88
N VAL A 34 -17.68 31.12 31.38
CA VAL A 34 -18.08 31.10 29.97
C VAL A 34 -16.87 31.39 29.05
N VAL A 35 -16.07 32.40 29.39
CA VAL A 35 -14.88 32.74 28.62
C VAL A 35 -13.86 31.60 28.60
N PHE A 36 -13.53 31.04 29.75
CA PHE A 36 -12.61 29.94 29.82
C PHE A 36 -13.16 28.67 29.14
N GLY A 37 -14.46 28.41 29.24
CA GLY A 37 -15.13 27.30 28.56
C GLY A 37 -15.04 27.44 27.04
N THR A 38 -15.33 28.63 26.50
CA THR A 38 -15.25 28.88 25.04
C THR A 38 -13.82 28.80 24.50
N VAL A 39 -12.83 29.31 25.23
CA VAL A 39 -11.41 29.20 24.87
C VAL A 39 -10.95 27.74 24.90
N GLY A 40 -11.39 26.99 25.91
CA GLY A 40 -11.10 25.55 26.01
C GLY A 40 -11.67 24.75 24.85
N LEU A 41 -12.94 24.97 24.51
CA LEU A 41 -13.59 24.34 23.34
C LEU A 41 -12.91 24.70 22.03
N TYR A 42 -12.52 25.94 21.85
CA TYR A 42 -11.81 26.41 20.65
C TYR A 42 -10.45 25.70 20.49
N LYS A 43 -9.69 25.55 21.61
CA LYS A 43 -8.42 24.80 21.58
C LYS A 43 -8.63 23.32 21.23
N ILE A 44 -9.64 22.69 21.83
CA ILE A 44 -9.98 21.27 21.51
C ILE A 44 -10.33 21.14 20.03
N TYR A 45 -11.14 22.04 19.50
CA TYR A 45 -11.51 22.03 18.07
C TYR A 45 -10.29 22.20 17.16
N GLN A 46 -9.37 23.11 17.46
CA GLN A 46 -8.13 23.26 16.69
C GLN A 46 -7.26 21.99 16.73
N GLU A 47 -7.14 21.37 17.91
CA GLU A 47 -6.32 20.16 18.05
C GLU A 47 -6.94 18.98 17.31
N LEU A 48 -8.26 18.81 17.35
CA LEU A 48 -8.96 17.79 16.57
C LEU A 48 -8.72 17.96 15.08
N ARG A 49 -8.86 19.19 14.58
CA ARG A 49 -8.61 19.50 13.16
C ARG A 49 -7.16 19.18 12.76
N ARG A 50 -6.19 19.52 13.61
CA ARG A 50 -4.78 19.21 13.38
C ARG A 50 -4.52 17.70 13.35
N LEU A 51 -5.15 16.97 14.26
CA LEU A 51 -5.05 15.49 14.29
C LEU A 51 -5.65 14.85 13.03
N ASP A 52 -6.76 15.35 12.54
CA ASP A 52 -7.36 14.86 11.29
C ASP A 52 -6.46 15.12 10.07
N GLU A 53 -5.87 16.31 9.98
CA GLU A 53 -4.90 16.65 8.93
C GLU A 53 -3.64 15.74 9.01
N GLN A 54 -3.16 15.45 10.22
CA GLN A 54 -2.04 14.52 10.42
C GLN A 54 -2.39 13.09 10.01
N ARG A 55 -3.58 12.60 10.39
CA ARG A 55 -4.06 11.27 9.98
C ARG A 55 -4.13 11.12 8.47
N LEU A 56 -4.64 12.12 7.76
CA LEU A 56 -4.70 12.10 6.30
C LEU A 56 -3.30 12.00 5.67
N LYS A 57 -2.34 12.78 6.17
CA LYS A 57 -0.94 12.71 5.72
C LYS A 57 -0.32 11.35 6.00
N ASP A 58 -0.50 10.82 7.22
CA ASP A 58 0.01 9.51 7.60
C ASP A 58 -0.55 8.39 6.72
N LEU A 59 -1.82 8.48 6.31
CA LEU A 59 -2.43 7.52 5.38
C LEU A 59 -1.82 7.62 3.99
N GLN A 60 -1.63 8.84 3.48
CA GLN A 60 -0.98 9.07 2.19
C GLN A 60 0.46 8.55 2.17
N ASP A 61 1.24 8.85 3.21
CA ASP A 61 2.63 8.41 3.34
C ASP A 61 2.72 6.87 3.44
N LYS A 62 1.78 6.24 4.14
CA LYS A 62 1.68 4.77 4.18
C LYS A 62 1.36 4.17 2.81
N GLU A 63 0.45 4.76 2.05
CA GLU A 63 0.15 4.30 0.69
C GLU A 63 1.35 4.43 -0.23
N VAL A 64 2.02 5.57 -0.23
CA VAL A 64 3.23 5.80 -1.04
C VAL A 64 4.32 4.80 -0.66
N SER A 65 4.57 4.62 0.64
CA SER A 65 5.59 3.68 1.10
C SER A 65 5.23 2.22 0.77
N ALA A 66 3.95 1.85 0.82
CA ALA A 66 3.49 0.52 0.41
C ALA A 66 3.66 0.30 -1.10
N ARG A 67 3.40 1.31 -1.93
CA ARG A 67 3.65 1.24 -3.39
C ARG A 67 5.13 1.09 -3.70
N LEU A 68 6.00 1.87 -3.06
CA LEU A 68 7.46 1.76 -3.24
C LEU A 68 7.96 0.37 -2.88
N LYS A 69 7.56 -0.17 -1.73
CA LYS A 69 7.93 -1.53 -1.30
C LYS A 69 7.48 -2.61 -2.30
N ARG A 70 6.26 -2.48 -2.85
CA ARG A 70 5.77 -3.41 -3.89
C ARG A 70 6.62 -3.33 -5.15
N THR A 71 6.96 -2.12 -5.58
CA THR A 71 7.80 -1.90 -6.76
C THR A 71 9.22 -2.44 -6.54
N GLU A 72 9.83 -2.19 -5.39
CA GLU A 72 11.14 -2.73 -5.04
C GLU A 72 11.13 -4.26 -5.00
N PHE A 73 10.10 -4.85 -4.40
CA PHE A 73 9.95 -6.30 -4.36
C PHE A 73 9.78 -6.89 -5.75
N PHE A 74 8.98 -6.26 -6.62
CA PHE A 74 8.82 -6.69 -8.00
C PHE A 74 10.12 -6.62 -8.79
N LEU A 75 10.86 -5.53 -8.66
CA LEU A 75 12.17 -5.39 -9.31
C LEU A 75 13.18 -6.40 -8.76
N ALA A 76 13.09 -6.76 -7.48
CA ALA A 76 13.91 -7.81 -6.90
C ALA A 76 13.61 -9.18 -7.53
N GLN A 77 12.33 -9.51 -7.79
CA GLN A 77 11.96 -10.74 -8.50
C GLN A 77 12.48 -10.73 -9.95
N HIS A 78 12.38 -9.59 -10.64
CA HIS A 78 12.93 -9.48 -11.99
C HIS A 78 14.45 -9.67 -12.00
N ARG A 79 15.18 -9.06 -11.08
CA ARG A 79 16.64 -9.28 -10.95
C ARG A 79 16.96 -10.73 -10.64
N ARG A 80 16.23 -11.38 -9.72
CA ARG A 80 16.40 -12.79 -9.39
C ARG A 80 16.34 -13.70 -10.62
N LEU A 81 15.43 -13.40 -11.57
CA LEU A 81 15.31 -14.17 -12.81
C LEU A 81 16.60 -14.16 -13.64
N PHE A 82 17.35 -13.05 -13.61
CA PHE A 82 18.57 -12.88 -14.39
C PHE A 82 19.86 -13.15 -13.59
N ASP A 83 19.84 -12.96 -12.28
CA ASP A 83 21.01 -13.13 -11.41
C ASP A 83 21.20 -14.60 -10.98
N ASP A 84 20.10 -15.35 -10.89
CA ASP A 84 20.14 -16.79 -10.55
C ASP A 84 20.61 -17.58 -11.79
N LYS A 85 21.73 -18.24 -11.67
CA LYS A 85 22.38 -18.97 -12.79
C LYS A 85 21.50 -20.04 -13.42
N ASP A 86 20.75 -20.78 -12.59
CA ASP A 86 19.90 -21.87 -13.08
C ASP A 86 18.70 -21.32 -13.84
N LEU A 87 18.07 -20.24 -13.31
CA LEU A 87 16.96 -19.57 -13.96
C LEU A 87 17.40 -18.94 -15.29
N TYR A 88 18.52 -18.24 -15.27
CA TYR A 88 19.06 -17.57 -16.45
C TYR A 88 19.43 -18.57 -17.55
N GLU A 89 20.05 -19.71 -17.20
CA GLU A 89 20.41 -20.75 -18.17
C GLU A 89 19.15 -21.31 -18.88
N VAL A 90 18.09 -21.63 -18.12
CA VAL A 90 16.81 -22.07 -18.72
C VAL A 90 16.19 -20.95 -19.55
N LEU A 91 16.23 -19.70 -19.06
CA LEU A 91 15.67 -18.55 -19.75
C LEU A 91 16.27 -18.35 -21.14
N CYS A 92 17.59 -18.51 -21.26
CA CYS A 92 18.28 -18.40 -22.54
C CYS A 92 17.92 -19.50 -23.55
N LEU A 93 17.43 -20.64 -23.07
CA LEU A 93 17.08 -21.77 -23.92
C LEU A 93 15.61 -21.86 -24.25
N VAL A 94 14.74 -21.31 -23.37
CA VAL A 94 13.28 -21.44 -23.48
C VAL A 94 12.70 -20.65 -24.65
N ASP A 95 13.33 -19.58 -25.05
CA ASP A 95 12.92 -18.72 -26.15
C ASP A 95 12.84 -19.47 -27.50
N ALA A 96 13.86 -20.28 -27.76
CA ALA A 96 13.95 -21.09 -28.97
C ALA A 96 13.49 -22.54 -28.79
N ASP A 97 12.97 -22.90 -27.61
CA ASP A 97 12.71 -24.28 -27.18
C ASP A 97 13.88 -25.21 -27.54
N ASP A 98 15.10 -24.81 -27.14
CA ASP A 98 16.35 -25.48 -27.51
C ASP A 98 16.35 -26.95 -27.03
N ILE A 99 16.88 -27.87 -27.90
CA ILE A 99 16.94 -29.31 -27.61
C ILE A 99 17.68 -29.62 -26.30
N ARG A 100 18.60 -28.78 -25.84
CA ARG A 100 19.31 -28.92 -24.57
C ARG A 100 18.39 -28.93 -23.36
N LEU A 101 17.18 -28.33 -23.47
CA LEU A 101 16.17 -28.40 -22.42
C LEU A 101 15.69 -29.81 -22.11
N ALA A 102 15.78 -30.73 -23.07
CA ALA A 102 15.42 -32.14 -22.88
C ALA A 102 16.41 -32.92 -22.01
N ASN A 103 17.61 -32.41 -21.80
CA ASN A 103 18.64 -33.09 -21.00
C ASN A 103 18.25 -33.18 -19.53
N GLU A 104 18.72 -34.29 -18.90
CA GLU A 104 18.40 -34.59 -17.48
C GLU A 104 18.92 -33.53 -16.51
N ASP A 105 20.08 -32.93 -16.78
CA ASP A 105 20.70 -31.88 -15.98
C ASP A 105 19.86 -30.56 -15.95
N MET A 106 18.92 -30.42 -16.88
CA MET A 106 18.01 -29.28 -16.96
C MET A 106 16.70 -29.48 -16.19
N TRP A 107 16.35 -30.69 -15.77
CA TRP A 107 15.03 -30.99 -15.19
C TRP A 107 14.75 -30.18 -13.93
N ASP A 108 15.70 -30.10 -13.00
CA ASP A 108 15.52 -29.32 -11.76
C ASP A 108 15.52 -27.81 -12.01
N LYS A 109 16.30 -27.33 -12.97
CA LYS A 109 16.33 -25.93 -13.37
C LYS A 109 15.00 -25.51 -14.01
N LYS A 110 14.40 -26.38 -14.84
CA LYS A 110 13.07 -26.17 -15.41
C LYS A 110 11.97 -26.13 -14.34
N ARG A 111 12.00 -27.06 -13.35
CA ARG A 111 11.09 -27.01 -12.19
C ARG A 111 11.25 -25.72 -11.39
N LYS A 112 12.49 -25.25 -11.20
CA LYS A 112 12.79 -23.99 -10.54
C LYS A 112 12.20 -22.80 -11.28
N LEU A 113 12.25 -22.80 -12.62
CA LEU A 113 11.62 -21.76 -13.44
C LEU A 113 10.09 -21.79 -13.32
N MET A 114 9.47 -22.97 -13.36
CA MET A 114 8.01 -23.08 -13.15
C MET A 114 7.60 -22.58 -11.77
N ALA A 115 8.33 -22.97 -10.70
CA ALA A 115 8.08 -22.50 -9.34
C ALA A 115 8.20 -20.96 -9.26
N PHE A 116 9.17 -20.37 -9.94
CA PHE A 116 9.32 -18.93 -10.04
C PHE A 116 8.07 -18.28 -10.67
N PHE A 117 7.54 -18.81 -11.76
CA PHE A 117 6.30 -18.28 -12.35
C PHE A 117 5.08 -18.49 -11.45
N GLU A 118 5.01 -19.56 -10.67
CA GLU A 118 3.95 -19.74 -9.67
C GLU A 118 4.04 -18.69 -8.56
N GLU A 119 5.26 -18.36 -8.09
CA GLU A 119 5.46 -17.25 -7.14
C GLU A 119 4.93 -15.93 -7.74
N ILE A 120 5.26 -15.62 -8.99
CA ILE A 120 4.76 -14.42 -9.67
C ILE A 120 3.23 -14.44 -9.80
N ALA A 121 2.65 -15.57 -10.20
CA ALA A 121 1.20 -15.74 -10.31
C ALA A 121 0.49 -15.52 -8.97
N LEU A 122 1.07 -16.03 -7.87
CA LEU A 122 0.56 -15.81 -6.52
C LEU A 122 0.58 -14.33 -6.12
N LEU A 123 1.65 -13.61 -6.47
CA LEU A 123 1.77 -12.17 -6.21
C LEU A 123 0.74 -11.35 -7.00
N VAL A 124 0.47 -11.73 -8.24
CA VAL A 124 -0.61 -11.14 -9.07
C VAL A 124 -1.97 -11.43 -8.43
N ARG A 125 -2.24 -12.69 -8.07
CA ARG A 125 -3.51 -13.11 -7.48
C ARG A 125 -3.79 -12.43 -6.12
N SER A 126 -2.76 -12.15 -5.33
CA SER A 126 -2.85 -11.42 -4.07
C SER A 126 -2.86 -9.90 -4.22
N ASN A 127 -2.96 -9.37 -5.45
CA ASN A 127 -2.91 -7.94 -5.76
C ASN A 127 -1.64 -7.20 -5.22
N GLN A 128 -0.55 -7.93 -5.04
CA GLN A 128 0.72 -7.33 -4.65
C GLN A 128 1.46 -6.75 -5.86
N ILE A 129 1.22 -7.31 -7.05
CA ILE A 129 1.78 -6.85 -8.32
C ILE A 129 0.63 -6.63 -9.31
N ASP A 130 0.73 -5.55 -10.09
CA ASP A 130 -0.20 -5.32 -11.20
C ASP A 130 -0.06 -6.41 -12.26
N SER A 131 -1.16 -7.03 -12.63
CA SER A 131 -1.17 -8.15 -13.58
C SER A 131 -0.61 -7.80 -14.95
N LYS A 132 -0.92 -6.59 -15.46
CA LYS A 132 -0.44 -6.14 -16.78
C LYS A 132 1.07 -5.97 -16.79
N VAL A 133 1.61 -5.42 -15.70
CA VAL A 133 3.06 -5.26 -15.53
C VAL A 133 3.74 -6.63 -15.44
N ALA A 134 3.17 -7.57 -14.67
CA ALA A 134 3.70 -8.93 -14.56
C ALA A 134 3.66 -9.67 -15.92
N TYR A 135 2.56 -9.57 -16.66
CA TYR A 135 2.44 -10.18 -18.00
C TYR A 135 3.42 -9.58 -18.99
N TYR A 136 3.64 -8.27 -18.96
CA TYR A 136 4.62 -7.61 -19.82
C TYR A 136 6.05 -8.07 -19.53
N MET A 137 6.43 -8.19 -18.26
CA MET A 137 7.80 -8.52 -17.85
C MET A 137 8.13 -10.01 -17.95
N PHE A 138 7.19 -10.89 -17.61
CA PHE A 138 7.42 -12.32 -17.45
C PHE A 138 6.59 -13.20 -18.40
N GLY A 139 5.54 -12.62 -18.98
CA GLY A 139 4.55 -13.39 -19.73
C GLY A 139 5.12 -14.12 -20.94
N TYR A 140 6.04 -13.49 -21.64
CA TYR A 140 6.67 -14.10 -22.82
C TYR A 140 7.37 -15.42 -22.48
N TYR A 141 8.23 -15.41 -21.47
CA TYR A 141 8.98 -16.61 -21.08
C TYR A 141 8.08 -17.68 -20.49
N SER A 142 7.05 -17.30 -19.73
CA SER A 142 6.08 -18.27 -19.20
C SER A 142 5.29 -18.97 -20.33
N TYR A 143 4.95 -18.22 -21.36
CA TYR A 143 4.31 -18.76 -22.56
C TYR A 143 5.23 -19.73 -23.30
N CYS A 144 6.50 -19.35 -23.57
CA CYS A 144 7.48 -20.22 -24.20
C CYS A 144 7.67 -21.52 -23.41
N ALA A 145 7.79 -21.44 -22.08
CA ALA A 145 7.89 -22.62 -21.22
C ALA A 145 6.64 -23.50 -21.26
N MET A 146 5.44 -22.92 -21.32
CA MET A 146 4.18 -23.68 -21.37
C MET A 146 3.99 -24.43 -22.68
N TYR A 147 4.43 -23.88 -23.80
CA TYR A 147 4.22 -24.45 -25.15
C TYR A 147 5.45 -25.20 -25.68
N GLY A 148 6.64 -24.99 -25.11
CA GLY A 148 7.86 -25.68 -25.50
C GLY A 148 7.77 -27.20 -25.31
N GLU A 149 8.08 -27.97 -26.34
CA GLU A 149 8.08 -29.43 -26.26
C GLU A 149 9.34 -29.96 -25.57
N ASN A 150 10.51 -29.41 -25.91
CA ASN A 150 11.77 -29.73 -25.23
C ASN A 150 11.76 -29.28 -23.75
N PHE A 151 11.04 -28.21 -23.44
CA PHE A 151 10.86 -27.78 -22.07
C PHE A 151 10.08 -28.81 -21.24
N LYS A 152 9.07 -29.45 -21.80
CA LYS A 152 8.24 -30.45 -21.10
C LYS A 152 8.94 -31.80 -20.95
N GLU A 153 9.92 -32.10 -21.76
CA GLU A 153 10.61 -33.37 -21.74
C GLU A 153 11.25 -33.66 -20.37
N GLY A 154 11.05 -34.85 -19.82
CA GLY A 154 11.62 -35.29 -18.55
C GLY A 154 11.00 -34.72 -17.29
N ILE A 155 10.04 -33.78 -17.37
CA ILE A 155 9.32 -33.22 -16.23
C ILE A 155 7.81 -33.30 -16.44
N ASN A 156 7.06 -33.52 -15.34
CA ASN A 156 5.61 -33.56 -15.43
C ASN A 156 5.02 -32.14 -15.43
N VAL A 157 4.84 -31.55 -16.63
CA VAL A 157 4.22 -30.23 -16.80
C VAL A 157 2.73 -30.42 -17.03
N CYS A 158 1.94 -30.50 -15.94
CA CYS A 158 0.49 -30.60 -16.02
C CYS A 158 -0.19 -29.58 -15.10
N GLN A 159 -1.42 -29.22 -15.48
CA GLN A 159 -2.21 -28.21 -14.75
C GLN A 159 -2.53 -28.64 -13.31
N GLU A 160 -2.58 -29.93 -13.02
CA GLU A 160 -2.85 -30.46 -11.69
C GLU A 160 -1.78 -30.04 -10.67
N TYR A 161 -0.50 -30.05 -11.07
CA TYR A 161 0.63 -29.72 -10.19
C TYR A 161 1.12 -28.27 -10.32
N TRP A 162 0.88 -27.63 -11.49
CA TRP A 162 1.38 -26.30 -11.84
C TRP A 162 0.24 -25.34 -12.23
N GLY A 163 -0.85 -25.38 -11.48
CA GLY A 163 -2.09 -24.66 -11.82
C GLY A 163 -1.91 -23.16 -11.97
N LEU A 164 -1.14 -22.54 -11.06
CA LEU A 164 -0.89 -21.09 -11.11
C LEU A 164 0.00 -20.70 -12.30
N PHE A 165 1.00 -21.52 -12.63
CA PHE A 165 1.82 -21.30 -13.81
C PHE A 165 0.98 -21.33 -15.09
N PHE A 166 0.09 -22.33 -15.25
CA PHE A 166 -0.79 -22.41 -16.41
C PHE A 166 -1.77 -21.25 -16.51
N GLU A 167 -2.37 -20.85 -15.39
CA GLU A 167 -3.24 -19.69 -15.30
C GLU A 167 -2.50 -18.42 -15.73
N PHE A 168 -1.31 -18.19 -15.19
CA PHE A 168 -0.49 -17.04 -15.50
C PHE A 168 -0.06 -17.00 -16.96
N ALA A 169 0.50 -18.09 -17.49
CA ALA A 169 0.98 -18.16 -18.87
C ALA A 169 -0.15 -17.96 -19.89
N THR A 170 -1.33 -18.54 -19.63
CA THR A 170 -2.52 -18.38 -20.49
C THR A 170 -3.02 -16.93 -20.46
N ALA A 171 -3.11 -16.33 -19.27
CA ALA A 171 -3.54 -14.93 -19.12
C ALA A 171 -2.53 -13.96 -19.75
N ALA A 172 -1.24 -14.21 -19.58
CA ALA A 172 -0.18 -13.41 -20.17
C ALA A 172 -0.19 -13.47 -21.71
N LYS A 173 -0.42 -14.67 -22.30
CA LYS A 173 -0.60 -14.80 -23.75
C LYS A 173 -1.75 -13.95 -24.24
N LYS A 174 -2.92 -14.10 -23.61
CA LYS A 174 -4.12 -13.33 -23.98
C LYS A 174 -3.88 -11.82 -23.90
N TYR A 175 -3.16 -11.38 -22.87
CA TYR A 175 -2.79 -9.97 -22.71
C TYR A 175 -1.86 -9.52 -23.82
N ASN A 176 -0.78 -10.25 -24.11
CA ASN A 176 0.18 -9.90 -25.16
C ASN A 176 -0.46 -9.87 -26.54
N ASP A 177 -1.35 -10.81 -26.85
CA ASP A 177 -2.11 -10.85 -28.11
C ASP A 177 -3.03 -9.61 -28.26
N SER A 178 -3.52 -9.05 -27.12
CA SER A 178 -4.41 -7.88 -27.11
C SER A 178 -3.70 -6.53 -27.24
N VAL A 179 -2.43 -6.44 -26.81
CA VAL A 179 -1.71 -5.17 -26.61
C VAL A 179 -0.66 -4.89 -27.68
N VAL A 180 -0.42 -5.84 -28.60
CA VAL A 180 0.57 -5.79 -29.71
C VAL A 180 1.59 -4.63 -29.58
N GLY A 181 2.66 -4.85 -28.82
CA GLY A 181 3.83 -3.95 -28.79
C GLY A 181 3.70 -2.67 -27.94
N MET A 182 2.59 -2.44 -27.23
CA MET A 182 2.49 -1.29 -26.33
C MET A 182 2.85 -1.68 -24.89
N PRO A 183 3.78 -0.96 -24.22
CA PRO A 183 4.02 -1.17 -22.80
C PRO A 183 2.76 -0.83 -21.98
N PRO A 184 2.52 -1.50 -20.85
CA PRO A 184 1.38 -1.22 -20.00
C PRO A 184 1.44 0.22 -19.48
N ALA A 185 0.29 0.90 -19.46
CA ALA A 185 0.17 2.18 -18.77
C ALA A 185 0.38 1.92 -17.27
N ILE A 186 1.42 2.50 -16.71
CA ILE A 186 1.65 2.46 -15.26
C ILE A 186 0.64 3.42 -14.64
N ALA A 187 -0.37 2.88 -13.96
CA ALA A 187 -1.30 3.70 -13.17
C ALA A 187 -0.53 4.29 -11.98
N HIS A 188 -0.39 5.60 -11.97
CA HIS A 188 0.22 6.37 -10.88
C HIS A 188 -0.75 6.53 -9.70
#